data_a031990b62d7b714cb02316759fba8c7
#
_entry.id   a031990b62d7b714cb02316759fba8c7
#
_cell.length_a   1.000
_cell.length_b   1.000
_cell.length_c   1.000
_cell.angle_alpha   90.00
_cell.angle_beta   90.00
_cell.angle_gamma   90.00
#
_symmetry.space_group_name_H-M   'P 1'
#
loop_
_entity.id
_entity.type
_entity.pdbx_description
1 polymer ?
#
loop_
_entity_poly.entity_id
_entity_poly.type
_entity_poly.pdbx_seq_one_letter_code
_entity_poly.pdbx_strand_id
1 'polypeptide(L)'
;MATEIILGVTMFTGTIMVLVFVILAARKQLVSTGDVSIEINGDPEKSIATAAGGKLLQTLADQGIFLSSACGGGGTCGQCRCRVLEGGGSMLPAEEGHFSRREAREGWRLSCQTAVKQDLKIEVPAEFFGVKRWDCEVISNHNVATFIKELVLKLPEGEEVDFRAGGYVQFEIEPHVVDYRDIEVEEEYHEDWNKFGVFDNVSTVDETVVRAYSMANYPEEKGIMKFNIRVASPPPGTDYPPGKMSSYLFARKPGDKVTIFGPFGEFFAKETDAEMVFIGGGAGMAPMRAHIFDQLLRIKTDRKITFWYGGRNQRELFYVDEFDKLAEEHENFEWHVALSDQNIEGWEGYT
;
A
#
# COMPACT_ATOMS: atom_id res chain seq x y z
N MET A 1 -2.66 -52.22 -33.95
CA MET A 1 -2.08 -51.56 -32.75
C MET A 1 -1.05 -50.46 -33.07
N ALA A 2 0.11 -50.77 -33.72
CA ALA A 2 1.11 -49.72 -33.99
C ALA A 2 0.58 -48.63 -34.96
N THR A 3 -0.16 -48.99 -35.99
CA THR A 3 -0.74 -48.04 -36.97
C THR A 3 -1.80 -47.14 -36.35
N GLU A 4 -2.61 -47.63 -35.45
CA GLU A 4 -3.65 -46.88 -34.73
C GLU A 4 -3.02 -45.90 -33.72
N ILE A 5 -1.95 -46.31 -33.07
CA ILE A 5 -1.18 -45.44 -32.15
C ILE A 5 -0.51 -44.29 -32.95
N ILE A 6 0.12 -44.63 -34.08
CA ILE A 6 0.74 -43.61 -34.97
C ILE A 6 -0.31 -42.64 -35.49
N LEU A 7 -1.46 -43.14 -35.95
CA LEU A 7 -2.56 -42.29 -36.43
C LEU A 7 -3.09 -41.38 -35.30
N GLY A 8 -3.30 -41.94 -34.11
CA GLY A 8 -3.75 -41.18 -32.94
C GLY A 8 -2.78 -40.05 -32.56
N VAL A 9 -1.49 -40.38 -32.46
CA VAL A 9 -0.43 -39.38 -32.16
C VAL A 9 -0.38 -38.30 -33.25
N THR A 10 -0.44 -38.70 -34.52
CA THR A 10 -0.39 -37.72 -35.63
C THR A 10 -1.61 -36.78 -35.64
N MET A 11 -2.81 -37.31 -35.41
CA MET A 11 -4.04 -36.53 -35.31
C MET A 11 -4.00 -35.58 -34.09
N PHE A 12 -3.58 -36.10 -32.93
CA PHE A 12 -3.45 -35.27 -31.72
C PHE A 12 -2.45 -34.13 -31.92
N THR A 13 -1.25 -34.45 -32.40
CA THR A 13 -0.22 -33.46 -32.68
C THR A 13 -0.68 -32.43 -33.74
N GLY A 14 -1.34 -32.88 -34.79
CA GLY A 14 -1.91 -32.02 -35.80
C GLY A 14 -2.96 -31.05 -35.25
N THR A 15 -3.84 -31.55 -34.38
CA THR A 15 -4.86 -30.70 -33.72
C THR A 15 -4.22 -29.64 -32.82
N ILE A 16 -3.23 -30.02 -32.01
CA ILE A 16 -2.49 -29.06 -31.17
C ILE A 16 -1.81 -28.01 -32.02
N MET A 17 -1.12 -28.42 -33.08
CA MET A 17 -0.44 -27.47 -33.99
C MET A 17 -1.41 -26.48 -34.64
N VAL A 18 -2.58 -26.94 -35.08
CA VAL A 18 -3.64 -26.07 -35.62
C VAL A 18 -4.14 -25.09 -34.54
N LEU A 19 -4.40 -25.55 -33.32
CA LEU A 19 -4.83 -24.69 -32.22
C LEU A 19 -3.76 -23.65 -31.87
N VAL A 20 -2.49 -24.03 -31.76
CA VAL A 20 -1.39 -23.11 -31.56
C VAL A 20 -1.30 -22.08 -32.68
N PHE A 21 -1.41 -22.50 -33.92
CA PHE A 21 -1.40 -21.58 -35.05
C PHE A 21 -2.57 -20.58 -35.04
N VAL A 22 -3.78 -21.05 -34.71
CA VAL A 22 -4.97 -20.20 -34.56
C VAL A 22 -4.76 -19.19 -33.41
N ILE A 23 -4.24 -19.63 -32.25
CA ILE A 23 -3.93 -18.75 -31.14
C ILE A 23 -2.88 -17.70 -31.50
N LEU A 24 -1.81 -18.09 -32.20
CA LEU A 24 -0.76 -17.17 -32.62
C LEU A 24 -1.28 -16.17 -33.65
N ALA A 25 -2.09 -16.63 -34.60
CA ALA A 25 -2.71 -15.74 -35.61
C ALA A 25 -3.71 -14.76 -34.97
N ALA A 26 -4.55 -15.25 -34.04
CA ALA A 26 -5.46 -14.41 -33.27
C ALA A 26 -4.69 -13.39 -32.40
N ARG A 27 -3.61 -13.84 -31.70
CA ARG A 27 -2.73 -12.94 -30.92
C ARG A 27 -2.15 -11.82 -31.78
N LYS A 28 -1.62 -12.15 -32.97
CA LYS A 28 -1.06 -11.15 -33.88
C LYS A 28 -2.09 -10.10 -34.35
N GLN A 29 -3.36 -10.48 -34.41
CA GLN A 29 -4.43 -9.61 -34.89
C GLN A 29 -5.16 -8.86 -33.77
N LEU A 30 -5.19 -9.44 -32.55
CA LEU A 30 -5.91 -8.89 -31.41
C LEU A 30 -5.01 -8.13 -30.43
N VAL A 31 -3.71 -8.45 -30.38
CA VAL A 31 -2.76 -7.76 -29.53
C VAL A 31 -2.08 -6.65 -30.31
N SER A 32 -2.30 -5.41 -29.90
CA SER A 32 -1.57 -4.27 -30.46
C SER A 32 -0.07 -4.47 -30.23
N THR A 33 0.70 -4.53 -31.29
CA THR A 33 2.16 -4.62 -31.25
C THR A 33 2.70 -3.38 -31.97
N GLY A 34 3.47 -2.58 -31.26
CA GLY A 34 4.07 -1.35 -31.79
C GLY A 34 4.32 -0.36 -30.66
N ASP A 35 5.05 0.68 -30.97
CA ASP A 35 5.24 1.79 -30.06
C ASP A 35 3.99 2.69 -30.09
N VAL A 36 3.61 3.16 -28.93
CA VAL A 36 2.51 4.10 -28.70
C VAL A 36 3.03 5.34 -27.98
N SER A 37 2.39 6.47 -28.23
CA SER A 37 2.71 7.74 -27.59
C SER A 37 1.68 8.05 -26.52
N ILE A 38 2.12 8.50 -25.35
CA ILE A 38 1.27 9.00 -24.28
C ILE A 38 1.59 10.49 -24.08
N GLU A 39 0.69 11.35 -24.54
CA GLU A 39 0.77 12.80 -24.32
C GLU A 39 0.22 13.13 -22.93
N ILE A 40 1.02 13.80 -22.10
CA ILE A 40 0.69 14.11 -20.70
C ILE A 40 0.50 15.62 -20.53
N ASN A 41 -0.68 16.03 -20.08
CA ASN A 41 -1.05 17.41 -19.79
C ASN A 41 -0.86 18.38 -20.99
N GLY A 42 -0.90 17.87 -22.22
CA GLY A 42 -0.67 18.67 -23.41
C GLY A 42 0.78 19.18 -23.57
N ASP A 43 1.72 18.61 -22.80
CA ASP A 43 3.13 18.99 -22.79
C ASP A 43 3.96 18.00 -23.62
N PRO A 44 4.48 18.40 -24.80
CA PRO A 44 5.30 17.51 -25.64
C PRO A 44 6.57 17.00 -24.95
N GLU A 45 7.13 17.76 -23.99
CA GLU A 45 8.36 17.39 -23.26
C GLU A 45 8.08 16.25 -22.25
N LYS A 46 6.82 16.08 -21.83
CA LYS A 46 6.38 15.00 -20.95
C LYS A 46 5.78 13.81 -21.69
N SER A 47 5.82 13.85 -23.03
CA SER A 47 5.30 12.74 -23.83
C SER A 47 6.18 11.50 -23.70
N ILE A 48 5.56 10.35 -23.53
CA ILE A 48 6.20 9.05 -23.35
C ILE A 48 6.00 8.19 -24.59
N ALA A 49 7.07 7.63 -25.12
CA ALA A 49 7.01 6.56 -26.13
C ALA A 49 7.22 5.20 -25.44
N THR A 50 6.32 4.27 -25.61
CA THR A 50 6.35 2.96 -24.93
C THR A 50 5.76 1.87 -25.84
N ALA A 51 6.10 0.61 -25.57
CA ALA A 51 5.47 -0.51 -26.25
C ALA A 51 4.01 -0.67 -25.82
N ALA A 52 3.12 -0.96 -26.77
CA ALA A 52 1.73 -1.28 -26.46
C ALA A 52 1.61 -2.57 -25.64
N GLY A 53 0.60 -2.66 -24.77
CA GLY A 53 0.22 -3.89 -24.05
C GLY A 53 0.21 -3.79 -22.52
N GLY A 54 0.82 -2.77 -21.93
CA GLY A 54 0.85 -2.56 -20.47
C GLY A 54 -0.42 -1.90 -19.92
N LYS A 55 -0.42 -1.71 -18.60
CA LYS A 55 -1.40 -0.87 -17.91
C LYS A 55 -0.81 0.53 -17.73
N LEU A 56 -1.65 1.56 -17.87
CA LEU A 56 -1.21 2.96 -17.78
C LEU A 56 -0.51 3.28 -16.46
N LEU A 57 -0.99 2.74 -15.33
CA LEU A 57 -0.35 2.95 -14.03
C LEU A 57 1.12 2.52 -14.02
N GLN A 58 1.40 1.30 -14.49
CA GLN A 58 2.77 0.77 -14.53
C GLN A 58 3.61 1.51 -15.57
N THR A 59 3.05 1.78 -16.73
CA THR A 59 3.75 2.52 -17.80
C THR A 59 4.21 3.91 -17.33
N LEU A 60 3.38 4.61 -16.55
CA LEU A 60 3.74 5.90 -15.96
C LEU A 60 4.82 5.74 -14.87
N ALA A 61 4.69 4.72 -14.02
CA ALA A 61 5.68 4.44 -12.98
C ALA A 61 7.06 4.12 -13.54
N ASP A 62 7.14 3.36 -14.63
CA ASP A 62 8.39 3.05 -15.36
C ASP A 62 9.09 4.32 -15.90
N GLN A 63 8.36 5.42 -16.03
CA GLN A 63 8.86 6.73 -16.45
C GLN A 63 9.00 7.73 -15.30
N GLY A 64 8.92 7.25 -14.06
CA GLY A 64 9.09 8.08 -12.87
C GLY A 64 7.87 8.93 -12.51
N ILE A 65 6.70 8.67 -13.11
CA ILE A 65 5.44 9.35 -12.78
C ILE A 65 4.60 8.39 -11.93
N PHE A 66 4.65 8.57 -10.62
CA PHE A 66 4.01 7.67 -9.66
C PHE A 66 2.63 8.19 -9.27
N LEU A 67 1.57 7.50 -9.70
CA LEU A 67 0.22 7.78 -9.23
C LEU A 67 -0.09 6.99 -7.96
N SER A 68 -0.90 7.58 -7.10
CA SER A 68 -1.41 6.93 -5.89
C SER A 68 -2.13 5.62 -6.20
N SER A 69 -1.78 4.53 -5.54
CA SER A 69 -2.45 3.22 -5.71
C SER A 69 -2.33 2.36 -4.45
N ALA A 70 -3.19 2.57 -3.46
CA ALA A 70 -3.15 1.81 -2.19
C ALA A 70 -3.38 0.31 -2.39
N CYS A 71 -4.16 -0.10 -3.39
CA CYS A 71 -4.42 -1.52 -3.71
C CYS A 71 -3.34 -2.16 -4.60
N GLY A 72 -2.32 -1.41 -5.03
CA GLY A 72 -1.26 -1.89 -5.92
C GLY A 72 -1.76 -2.28 -7.31
N GLY A 73 -2.71 -1.52 -7.84
CA GLY A 73 -3.21 -1.75 -9.22
C GLY A 73 -4.42 -2.69 -9.32
N GLY A 74 -4.96 -3.17 -8.19
CA GLY A 74 -6.10 -4.09 -8.16
C GLY A 74 -7.46 -3.48 -8.54
N GLY A 75 -7.55 -2.17 -8.76
CA GLY A 75 -8.80 -1.49 -9.15
C GLY A 75 -9.80 -1.27 -8.02
N THR A 76 -9.43 -1.51 -6.76
CA THR A 76 -10.35 -1.51 -5.62
C THR A 76 -10.31 -0.25 -4.76
N CYS A 77 -9.21 0.51 -4.76
CA CYS A 77 -9.06 1.69 -3.90
C CYS A 77 -9.55 3.01 -4.57
N GLY A 78 -9.67 3.05 -5.89
CA GLY A 78 -10.10 4.23 -6.62
C GLY A 78 -9.12 5.40 -6.66
N GLN A 79 -7.87 5.24 -6.21
CA GLN A 79 -6.92 6.35 -6.03
C GLN A 79 -6.09 6.69 -7.27
N CYS A 80 -5.82 5.73 -8.15
CA CYS A 80 -4.99 5.94 -9.35
C CYS A 80 -5.75 6.69 -10.47
N ARG A 81 -6.36 7.80 -10.09
CA ARG A 81 -7.22 8.61 -10.96
C ARG A 81 -6.40 9.45 -11.92
N CYS A 82 -6.75 9.41 -13.18
CA CYS A 82 -6.29 10.34 -14.21
C CYS A 82 -7.42 10.61 -15.19
N ARG A 83 -7.35 11.71 -15.93
CA ARG A 83 -8.28 11.95 -17.04
C ARG A 83 -7.67 11.41 -18.31
N VAL A 84 -8.39 10.53 -18.98
CA VAL A 84 -8.00 10.01 -20.30
C VAL A 84 -8.86 10.70 -21.35
N LEU A 85 -8.25 11.61 -22.08
CA LEU A 85 -8.94 12.44 -23.06
C LEU A 85 -9.13 11.68 -24.39
N GLU A 86 -8.10 10.92 -24.80
CA GLU A 86 -8.12 10.13 -26.02
C GLU A 86 -7.46 8.76 -25.79
N GLY A 87 -7.93 7.74 -26.48
CA GLY A 87 -7.26 6.44 -26.57
C GLY A 87 -7.58 5.41 -25.47
N GLY A 88 -8.24 5.81 -24.37
CA GLY A 88 -8.46 4.97 -23.18
C GLY A 88 -9.50 3.85 -23.31
N GLY A 89 -10.22 3.77 -24.44
CA GLY A 89 -11.31 2.81 -24.61
C GLY A 89 -12.51 3.07 -23.71
N SER A 90 -13.40 2.08 -23.58
CA SER A 90 -14.57 2.16 -22.71
C SER A 90 -14.19 1.95 -21.24
N MET A 91 -14.95 2.57 -20.33
CA MET A 91 -14.85 2.33 -18.89
C MET A 91 -15.17 0.87 -18.56
N LEU A 92 -14.39 0.26 -17.68
CA LEU A 92 -14.59 -1.12 -17.25
C LEU A 92 -15.56 -1.18 -16.07
N PRO A 93 -16.32 -2.26 -15.86
CA PRO A 93 -17.22 -2.41 -14.73
C PRO A 93 -16.52 -2.21 -13.36
N ALA A 94 -15.25 -2.59 -13.25
CA ALA A 94 -14.45 -2.37 -12.03
C ALA A 94 -14.21 -0.88 -11.71
N GLU A 95 -14.34 0.01 -12.69
CA GLU A 95 -14.14 1.45 -12.52
C GLU A 95 -15.45 2.19 -12.19
N GLU A 96 -16.61 1.65 -12.62
CA GLU A 96 -17.91 2.33 -12.52
C GLU A 96 -18.28 2.72 -11.09
N GLY A 97 -17.88 1.91 -10.10
CA GLY A 97 -18.14 2.19 -8.68
C GLY A 97 -17.32 3.34 -8.09
N HIS A 98 -16.27 3.80 -8.78
CA HIS A 98 -15.35 4.83 -8.31
C HIS A 98 -15.61 6.21 -8.90
N PHE A 99 -16.47 6.32 -9.89
CA PHE A 99 -16.75 7.58 -10.59
C PHE A 99 -18.23 7.88 -10.69
N SER A 100 -18.55 9.15 -10.48
CA SER A 100 -19.88 9.66 -10.79
C SER A 100 -20.09 9.67 -12.32
N ARG A 101 -21.36 9.73 -12.76
CA ARG A 101 -21.72 9.85 -14.18
C ARG A 101 -21.11 11.10 -14.85
N ARG A 102 -20.82 12.15 -14.07
CA ARG A 102 -20.20 13.37 -14.54
C ARG A 102 -18.72 13.12 -14.78
N GLU A 103 -17.99 12.59 -13.80
CA GLU A 103 -16.57 12.28 -13.91
C GLU A 103 -16.28 11.30 -15.07
N ALA A 104 -17.13 10.26 -15.22
CA ALA A 104 -17.02 9.34 -16.35
C ALA A 104 -17.12 10.04 -17.71
N ARG A 105 -18.02 11.04 -17.85
CA ARG A 105 -18.15 11.85 -19.07
C ARG A 105 -16.99 12.83 -19.27
N GLU A 106 -16.37 13.29 -18.20
CA GLU A 106 -15.19 14.16 -18.21
C GLU A 106 -13.89 13.37 -18.48
N GLY A 107 -13.97 12.05 -18.68
CA GLY A 107 -12.84 11.19 -19.04
C GLY A 107 -12.04 10.67 -17.85
N TRP A 108 -12.55 10.77 -16.62
CA TRP A 108 -11.88 10.19 -15.47
C TRP A 108 -11.85 8.67 -15.55
N ARG A 109 -10.67 8.09 -15.31
CA ARG A 109 -10.38 6.66 -15.37
C ARG A 109 -9.45 6.24 -14.23
N LEU A 110 -9.42 4.94 -13.92
CA LEU A 110 -8.37 4.35 -13.11
C LEU A 110 -7.21 3.93 -14.02
N SER A 111 -6.04 4.54 -13.84
CA SER A 111 -4.85 4.22 -14.64
C SER A 111 -4.46 2.74 -14.55
N CYS A 112 -4.69 2.09 -13.41
CA CYS A 112 -4.46 0.65 -13.24
C CYS A 112 -5.43 -0.23 -14.04
N GLN A 113 -6.57 0.28 -14.47
CA GLN A 113 -7.52 -0.43 -15.33
C GLN A 113 -7.43 -0.03 -16.80
N THR A 114 -6.83 1.12 -17.09
CA THR A 114 -6.63 1.62 -18.46
C THR A 114 -5.48 0.86 -19.13
N ALA A 115 -5.77 0.20 -20.25
CA ALA A 115 -4.76 -0.51 -21.03
C ALA A 115 -4.14 0.42 -22.10
N VAL A 116 -2.83 0.38 -22.21
CA VAL A 116 -2.05 1.13 -23.22
C VAL A 116 -2.02 0.32 -24.52
N LYS A 117 -3.02 0.54 -25.39
CA LYS A 117 -3.16 -0.22 -26.65
C LYS A 117 -2.94 0.61 -27.91
N GLN A 118 -2.98 1.91 -27.78
CA GLN A 118 -2.87 2.91 -28.85
C GLN A 118 -2.41 4.23 -28.21
N ASP A 119 -2.16 5.24 -29.03
CA ASP A 119 -1.81 6.56 -28.54
C ASP A 119 -2.86 7.08 -27.54
N LEU A 120 -2.36 7.67 -26.47
CA LEU A 120 -3.17 8.19 -25.37
C LEU A 120 -2.90 9.69 -25.19
N LYS A 121 -3.96 10.43 -24.86
CA LYS A 121 -3.83 11.77 -24.24
C LYS A 121 -4.42 11.74 -22.86
N ILE A 122 -3.62 12.12 -21.88
CA ILE A 122 -4.00 12.06 -20.47
C ILE A 122 -3.72 13.36 -19.76
N GLU A 123 -4.49 13.62 -18.71
CA GLU A 123 -4.18 14.63 -17.70
C GLU A 123 -3.90 13.94 -16.38
N VAL A 124 -2.73 14.22 -15.84
CA VAL A 124 -2.28 13.75 -14.52
C VAL A 124 -2.22 14.95 -13.59
N PRO A 125 -2.82 14.87 -12.37
CA PRO A 125 -2.73 15.94 -11.38
C PRO A 125 -1.29 16.35 -11.07
N ALA A 126 -1.06 17.66 -10.89
CA ALA A 126 0.29 18.23 -10.77
C ALA A 126 1.07 17.67 -9.56
N GLU A 127 0.37 17.26 -8.51
CA GLU A 127 0.93 16.71 -7.28
C GLU A 127 1.76 15.44 -7.50
N PHE A 128 1.44 14.66 -8.53
CA PHE A 128 2.17 13.41 -8.81
C PHE A 128 3.53 13.62 -9.49
N PHE A 129 3.83 14.80 -10.01
CA PHE A 129 5.14 15.09 -10.59
C PHE A 129 6.23 15.40 -9.55
N GLY A 130 5.85 15.57 -8.27
CA GLY A 130 6.78 15.76 -7.16
C GLY A 130 7.10 14.49 -6.37
N VAL A 131 6.49 13.36 -6.73
CA VAL A 131 6.71 12.08 -6.06
C VAL A 131 8.11 11.57 -6.37
N LYS A 132 8.85 11.21 -5.31
CA LYS A 132 10.21 10.64 -5.42
C LYS A 132 10.21 9.18 -5.02
N ARG A 133 11.27 8.47 -5.43
CA ARG A 133 11.57 7.09 -5.04
C ARG A 133 12.86 7.08 -4.22
N TRP A 134 12.86 6.35 -3.09
CA TRP A 134 14.03 6.22 -2.22
C TRP A 134 14.27 4.75 -1.86
N ASP A 135 15.56 4.39 -1.80
CA ASP A 135 16.02 3.15 -1.20
C ASP A 135 16.49 3.46 0.23
N CYS A 136 15.61 3.20 1.18
CA CYS A 136 15.80 3.51 2.59
C CYS A 136 16.46 2.34 3.32
N GLU A 137 17.17 2.66 4.41
CA GLU A 137 17.77 1.67 5.28
C GLU A 137 16.89 1.43 6.50
N VAL A 138 16.67 0.16 6.86
CA VAL A 138 15.99 -0.20 8.10
C VAL A 138 16.88 0.14 9.29
N ILE A 139 16.40 1.02 10.18
CA ILE A 139 17.06 1.34 11.46
C ILE A 139 16.63 0.33 12.52
N SER A 140 15.32 0.09 12.61
CA SER A 140 14.72 -0.84 13.58
C SER A 140 13.44 -1.44 13.02
N ASN A 141 13.12 -2.65 13.51
CA ASN A 141 11.89 -3.36 13.15
C ASN A 141 11.56 -4.32 14.29
N HIS A 142 10.86 -3.85 15.33
CA HIS A 142 10.57 -4.60 16.55
C HIS A 142 9.08 -4.67 16.79
N ASN A 143 8.62 -5.72 17.48
CA ASN A 143 7.23 -5.85 17.85
C ASN A 143 6.83 -4.76 18.87
N VAL A 144 5.70 -4.12 18.60
CA VAL A 144 5.03 -3.20 19.52
C VAL A 144 3.70 -3.77 20.00
N ALA A 145 3.26 -4.86 19.37
CA ALA A 145 2.11 -5.69 19.74
C ALA A 145 2.30 -7.08 19.13
N THR A 146 1.47 -8.04 19.52
CA THR A 146 1.62 -9.46 19.12
C THR A 146 1.84 -9.64 17.61
N PHE A 147 1.12 -8.90 16.77
CA PHE A 147 1.16 -9.01 15.31
C PHE A 147 1.49 -7.69 14.61
N ILE A 148 2.09 -6.73 15.35
CA ILE A 148 2.44 -5.42 14.80
C ILE A 148 3.88 -5.08 15.17
N LYS A 149 4.66 -4.70 14.16
CA LYS A 149 5.98 -4.10 14.33
C LYS A 149 5.99 -2.62 14.04
N GLU A 150 6.79 -1.88 14.80
CA GLU A 150 7.23 -0.55 14.39
C GLU A 150 8.46 -0.72 13.50
N LEU A 151 8.30 -0.34 12.24
CA LEU A 151 9.38 -0.29 11.25
C LEU A 151 9.84 1.16 11.13
N VAL A 152 11.13 1.40 11.39
CA VAL A 152 11.75 2.71 11.22
C VAL A 152 12.79 2.64 10.12
N LEU A 153 12.63 3.49 9.11
CA LEU A 153 13.53 3.64 7.97
C LEU A 153 14.31 4.94 8.07
N LYS A 154 15.56 4.88 7.67
CA LYS A 154 16.42 6.05 7.45
C LYS A 154 16.38 6.44 5.98
N LEU A 155 16.12 7.71 5.71
CA LEU A 155 16.23 8.25 4.36
C LEU A 155 17.69 8.30 3.90
N PRO A 156 17.97 8.26 2.59
CA PRO A 156 19.29 8.54 2.05
C PRO A 156 19.82 9.90 2.53
N GLU A 157 21.14 10.00 2.65
CA GLU A 157 21.80 11.22 3.14
C GLU A 157 21.45 12.44 2.27
N GLY A 158 21.02 13.52 2.90
CA GLY A 158 20.62 14.75 2.23
C GLY A 158 19.18 14.76 1.67
N GLU A 159 18.44 13.65 1.78
CA GLU A 159 17.05 13.60 1.38
C GLU A 159 16.12 13.93 2.54
N GLU A 160 15.10 14.75 2.23
CA GLU A 160 13.97 15.03 3.11
C GLU A 160 12.67 14.75 2.37
N VAL A 161 11.66 14.29 3.11
CA VAL A 161 10.30 14.10 2.59
C VAL A 161 9.42 15.20 3.17
N ASP A 162 8.95 16.07 2.29
CA ASP A 162 7.93 17.06 2.66
C ASP A 162 6.55 16.40 2.57
N PHE A 163 5.90 16.17 3.71
CA PHE A 163 4.61 15.51 3.79
C PHE A 163 3.70 16.17 4.83
N ARG A 164 2.41 15.89 4.71
CA ARG A 164 1.42 16.25 5.73
C ARG A 164 1.10 15.04 6.60
N ALA A 165 0.90 15.27 7.90
CA ALA A 165 0.44 14.22 8.81
C ALA A 165 -0.85 13.54 8.29
N GLY A 166 -0.91 12.22 8.40
CA GLY A 166 -1.95 11.41 7.77
C GLY A 166 -1.63 10.94 6.35
N GLY A 167 -0.50 11.40 5.79
CA GLY A 167 0.03 10.92 4.53
C GLY A 167 0.56 9.48 4.61
N TYR A 168 0.85 8.90 3.44
CA TYR A 168 1.39 7.55 3.30
C TYR A 168 2.46 7.50 2.22
N VAL A 169 3.25 6.44 2.23
CA VAL A 169 4.13 6.07 1.13
C VAL A 169 3.70 4.73 0.55
N GLN A 170 4.18 4.42 -0.65
CA GLN A 170 4.04 3.10 -1.23
C GLN A 170 5.37 2.36 -1.11
N PHE A 171 5.33 1.13 -0.62
CA PHE A 171 6.45 0.21 -0.64
C PHE A 171 6.41 -0.61 -1.92
N GLU A 172 7.58 -0.85 -2.48
CA GLU A 172 7.78 -1.73 -3.63
C GLU A 172 8.68 -2.89 -3.24
N ILE A 173 8.27 -4.09 -3.60
CA ILE A 173 9.05 -5.31 -3.36
C ILE A 173 9.13 -6.15 -4.61
N GLU A 174 10.32 -6.68 -4.85
CA GLU A 174 10.61 -7.61 -5.93
C GLU A 174 10.24 -9.06 -5.55
N PRO A 175 10.20 -10.00 -6.51
CA PRO A 175 9.97 -11.42 -6.23
C PRO A 175 10.89 -11.97 -5.13
N HIS A 176 10.30 -12.65 -4.14
CA HIS A 176 11.02 -13.19 -2.98
C HIS A 176 10.20 -14.27 -2.27
N VAL A 177 10.83 -14.95 -1.33
CA VAL A 177 10.19 -15.88 -0.41
C VAL A 177 10.54 -15.48 1.02
N VAL A 178 9.54 -15.47 1.90
CA VAL A 178 9.71 -15.30 3.35
C VAL A 178 9.16 -16.51 4.06
N ASP A 179 10.03 -17.24 4.76
CA ASP A 179 9.62 -18.25 5.74
C ASP A 179 9.42 -17.55 7.10
N TYR A 180 8.25 -17.72 7.72
CA TYR A 180 7.96 -17.00 8.96
C TYR A 180 8.79 -17.49 10.15
N ARG A 181 9.42 -18.67 10.04
CA ARG A 181 10.39 -19.19 11.02
C ARG A 181 11.67 -18.34 11.07
N ASP A 182 11.97 -17.60 10.00
CA ASP A 182 13.14 -16.71 9.93
C ASP A 182 12.83 -15.28 10.44
N ILE A 183 11.56 -15.00 10.77
CA ILE A 183 11.14 -13.71 11.31
C ILE A 183 11.54 -13.62 12.78
N GLU A 184 12.27 -12.58 13.14
CA GLU A 184 12.57 -12.26 14.53
C GLU A 184 11.31 -11.69 15.19
N VAL A 185 10.86 -12.31 16.26
CA VAL A 185 9.71 -11.92 17.08
C VAL A 185 10.19 -11.91 18.54
N GLU A 186 9.77 -10.94 19.31
CA GLU A 186 10.13 -10.86 20.74
C GLU A 186 9.51 -12.02 21.52
N GLU A 187 10.25 -12.57 22.49
CA GLU A 187 9.93 -13.80 23.21
C GLU A 187 8.53 -13.77 23.86
N GLU A 188 8.11 -12.61 24.34
CA GLU A 188 6.79 -12.41 24.94
C GLU A 188 5.60 -12.71 24.00
N TYR A 189 5.80 -12.69 22.67
CA TYR A 189 4.77 -12.95 21.68
C TYR A 189 4.82 -14.37 21.07
N HIS A 190 5.85 -15.16 21.39
CA HIS A 190 6.05 -16.50 20.81
C HIS A 190 4.88 -17.46 21.13
N GLU A 191 4.30 -17.38 22.33
CA GLU A 191 3.17 -18.22 22.71
C GLU A 191 1.98 -18.01 21.76
N ASP A 192 1.62 -16.77 21.48
CA ASP A 192 0.52 -16.44 20.57
C ASP A 192 0.86 -16.84 19.11
N TRP A 193 2.10 -16.59 18.67
CA TRP A 193 2.53 -16.99 17.32
C TRP A 193 2.45 -18.52 17.12
N ASN A 194 2.86 -19.31 18.12
CA ASN A 194 2.72 -20.76 18.10
C ASN A 194 1.26 -21.19 18.17
N LYS A 195 0.47 -20.61 19.09
CA LYS A 195 -0.95 -20.92 19.27
C LYS A 195 -1.77 -20.72 17.99
N PHE A 196 -1.46 -19.69 17.21
CA PHE A 196 -2.15 -19.41 15.95
C PHE A 196 -1.45 -19.99 14.72
N GLY A 197 -0.38 -20.78 14.89
CA GLY A 197 0.36 -21.41 13.78
C GLY A 197 0.99 -20.39 12.83
N VAL A 198 1.36 -19.22 13.32
CA VAL A 198 1.84 -18.11 12.47
C VAL A 198 3.21 -18.44 11.90
N PHE A 199 4.09 -19.10 12.67
CA PHE A 199 5.42 -19.53 12.22
C PHE A 199 5.40 -20.55 11.10
N ASP A 200 4.29 -21.26 10.87
CA ASP A 200 4.19 -22.30 9.84
C ASP A 200 3.95 -21.72 8.43
N ASN A 201 3.79 -20.41 8.32
CA ASN A 201 3.50 -19.76 7.06
C ASN A 201 4.76 -19.52 6.21
N VAL A 202 4.57 -19.57 4.90
CA VAL A 202 5.57 -19.16 3.90
C VAL A 202 4.88 -18.22 2.91
N SER A 203 5.41 -17.00 2.77
CA SER A 203 4.94 -16.05 1.78
C SER A 203 5.83 -16.11 0.54
N THR A 204 5.24 -16.44 -0.61
CA THR A 204 5.93 -16.46 -1.90
C THR A 204 5.37 -15.34 -2.79
N VAL A 205 6.26 -14.55 -3.33
CA VAL A 205 5.98 -13.44 -4.24
C VAL A 205 6.76 -13.66 -5.52
N ASP A 206 6.07 -13.77 -6.64
CA ASP A 206 6.60 -14.08 -7.97
C ASP A 206 6.57 -12.89 -8.94
N GLU A 207 6.03 -11.77 -8.50
CA GLU A 207 5.92 -10.51 -9.25
C GLU A 207 6.24 -9.31 -8.36
N THR A 208 6.57 -8.18 -8.95
CA THR A 208 6.72 -6.92 -8.20
C THR A 208 5.40 -6.52 -7.56
N VAL A 209 5.41 -6.23 -6.27
CA VAL A 209 4.22 -5.84 -5.50
C VAL A 209 4.40 -4.47 -4.88
N VAL A 210 3.39 -3.63 -5.03
CA VAL A 210 3.33 -2.28 -4.45
C VAL A 210 2.15 -2.20 -3.48
N ARG A 211 2.37 -1.65 -2.26
CA ARG A 211 1.32 -1.42 -1.26
C ARG A 211 1.58 -0.14 -0.48
N ALA A 212 0.49 0.53 -0.11
CA ALA A 212 0.50 1.76 0.68
C ALA A 212 0.55 1.48 2.18
N TYR A 213 1.35 2.27 2.90
CA TYR A 213 1.41 2.27 4.37
C TYR A 213 1.46 3.71 4.89
N SER A 214 0.55 4.03 5.82
CA SER A 214 0.52 5.33 6.47
C SER A 214 1.74 5.55 7.34
N MET A 215 2.26 6.77 7.31
CA MET A 215 3.36 7.20 8.17
C MET A 215 2.88 7.40 9.60
N ALA A 216 3.65 6.92 10.57
CA ALA A 216 3.40 7.12 12.00
C ALA A 216 4.19 8.30 12.56
N ASN A 217 5.28 8.72 11.92
CA ASN A 217 5.99 9.95 12.27
C ASN A 217 5.23 11.19 11.76
N TYR A 218 5.41 12.31 12.45
CA TYR A 218 4.93 13.63 11.97
C TYR A 218 6.08 14.40 11.29
N PRO A 219 5.81 15.49 10.55
CA PRO A 219 6.80 16.15 9.67
C PRO A 219 8.09 16.64 10.35
N GLU A 220 8.10 16.89 11.67
CA GLU A 220 9.31 17.33 12.37
C GLU A 220 10.20 16.16 12.83
N GLU A 221 9.76 14.93 12.76
CA GLU A 221 10.62 13.74 12.94
C GLU A 221 11.41 13.49 11.64
N LYS A 222 12.36 14.37 11.35
CA LYS A 222 13.07 14.42 10.06
C LYS A 222 14.11 13.31 9.91
N GLY A 223 14.44 12.98 8.66
CA GLY A 223 15.46 11.98 8.31
C GLY A 223 15.03 10.54 8.49
N ILE A 224 13.85 10.31 9.03
CA ILE A 224 13.27 8.99 9.25
C ILE A 224 11.85 8.89 8.71
N MET A 225 11.43 7.63 8.47
CA MET A 225 10.06 7.27 8.15
C MET A 225 9.64 6.12 9.08
N LYS A 226 8.55 6.31 9.82
CA LYS A 226 8.08 5.35 10.83
C LYS A 226 6.73 4.75 10.40
N PHE A 227 6.58 3.44 10.57
CA PHE A 227 5.38 2.71 10.16
C PHE A 227 4.96 1.68 11.21
N ASN A 228 3.66 1.43 11.32
CA ASN A 228 3.13 0.32 12.10
C ASN A 228 2.69 -0.79 11.13
N ILE A 229 3.47 -1.83 11.03
CA ILE A 229 3.26 -2.95 10.10
C ILE A 229 2.54 -4.08 10.82
N ARG A 230 1.31 -4.37 10.43
CA ARG A 230 0.60 -5.57 10.89
C ARG A 230 0.87 -6.72 9.93
N VAL A 231 1.37 -7.85 10.44
CA VAL A 231 1.51 -9.07 9.64
C VAL A 231 0.11 -9.61 9.28
N ALA A 232 -0.12 -9.87 8.01
CA ALA A 232 -1.36 -10.47 7.53
C ALA A 232 -1.17 -11.99 7.41
N SER A 233 -1.23 -12.70 8.54
CA SER A 233 -1.24 -14.15 8.57
C SER A 233 -2.64 -14.69 8.22
N PRO A 234 -2.75 -15.82 7.50
CA PRO A 234 -4.04 -16.45 7.25
C PRO A 234 -4.67 -16.94 8.56
N PRO A 235 -6.00 -16.99 8.65
CA PRO A 235 -6.67 -17.61 9.79
C PRO A 235 -6.26 -19.09 9.91
N PRO A 236 -6.09 -19.63 11.12
CA PRO A 236 -5.74 -21.03 11.32
C PRO A 236 -6.71 -21.98 10.59
N GLY A 237 -6.15 -22.98 9.92
CA GLY A 237 -6.94 -24.00 9.19
C GLY A 237 -7.53 -23.54 7.86
N THR A 238 -7.06 -22.44 7.31
CA THR A 238 -7.45 -21.96 5.97
C THR A 238 -6.27 -22.05 4.99
N ASP A 239 -6.58 -22.19 3.69
CA ASP A 239 -5.58 -22.21 2.62
C ASP A 239 -5.31 -20.80 2.03
N TYR A 240 -5.70 -19.74 2.72
CA TYR A 240 -5.40 -18.39 2.26
C TYR A 240 -3.89 -18.12 2.33
N PRO A 241 -3.31 -17.45 1.32
CA PRO A 241 -1.89 -17.11 1.36
C PRO A 241 -1.65 -15.97 2.38
N PRO A 242 -0.45 -15.93 3.00
CA PRO A 242 -0.02 -14.79 3.79
C PRO A 242 0.06 -13.51 2.97
N GLY A 243 -0.05 -12.37 3.64
CA GLY A 243 0.05 -11.07 2.98
C GLY A 243 1.45 -10.81 2.41
N LYS A 244 1.56 -10.65 1.11
CA LYS A 244 2.83 -10.48 0.37
C LYS A 244 3.72 -9.39 0.97
N MET A 245 3.25 -8.14 1.00
CA MET A 245 4.03 -6.98 1.48
C MET A 245 4.27 -7.01 2.99
N SER A 246 3.24 -7.32 3.78
CA SER A 246 3.37 -7.33 5.25
C SER A 246 4.35 -8.40 5.73
N SER A 247 4.40 -9.57 5.11
CA SER A 247 5.38 -10.62 5.39
C SER A 247 6.81 -10.15 5.13
N TYR A 248 7.02 -9.51 3.97
CA TYR A 248 8.32 -8.95 3.61
C TYR A 248 8.78 -7.91 4.61
N LEU A 249 7.95 -6.90 4.89
CA LEU A 249 8.31 -5.82 5.81
C LEU A 249 8.54 -6.33 7.24
N PHE A 250 7.73 -7.29 7.69
CA PHE A 250 7.84 -7.88 9.02
C PHE A 250 9.14 -8.66 9.22
N ALA A 251 9.69 -9.23 8.14
CA ALA A 251 10.95 -9.98 8.13
C ALA A 251 12.20 -9.10 7.98
N ARG A 252 12.08 -7.79 7.77
CA ARG A 252 13.24 -6.91 7.58
C ARG A 252 14.02 -6.72 8.88
N LYS A 253 15.35 -6.61 8.74
CA LYS A 253 16.30 -6.45 9.85
C LYS A 253 17.04 -5.13 9.71
N PRO A 254 17.59 -4.57 10.81
CA PRO A 254 18.47 -3.41 10.72
C PRO A 254 19.57 -3.59 9.70
N GLY A 255 19.77 -2.58 8.83
CA GLY A 255 20.71 -2.61 7.72
C GLY A 255 20.13 -3.08 6.38
N ASP A 256 18.96 -3.73 6.37
CA ASP A 256 18.26 -4.07 5.13
C ASP A 256 17.86 -2.81 4.35
N LYS A 257 17.71 -2.96 3.03
CA LYS A 257 17.19 -1.89 2.18
C LYS A 257 15.72 -2.15 1.82
N VAL A 258 14.95 -1.09 1.76
CA VAL A 258 13.54 -1.10 1.37
C VAL A 258 13.27 0.06 0.43
N THR A 259 12.58 -0.21 -0.66
CA THR A 259 12.20 0.81 -1.64
C THR A 259 10.83 1.38 -1.30
N ILE A 260 10.78 2.71 -1.21
CA ILE A 260 9.53 3.46 -1.03
C ILE A 260 9.42 4.57 -2.06
N PHE A 261 8.22 5.00 -2.34
CA PHE A 261 7.95 6.20 -3.12
C PHE A 261 6.72 6.95 -2.58
N GLY A 262 6.73 8.26 -2.73
CA GLY A 262 5.73 9.16 -2.16
C GLY A 262 6.23 10.61 -2.07
N PRO A 263 5.66 11.40 -1.15
CA PRO A 263 4.51 11.08 -0.30
C PRO A 263 3.18 11.16 -1.06
N PHE A 264 2.18 10.47 -0.51
CA PHE A 264 0.79 10.55 -0.97
C PHE A 264 -0.14 10.81 0.22
N GLY A 265 -1.40 11.18 -0.02
CA GLY A 265 -2.39 11.24 1.04
C GLY A 265 -3.61 12.08 0.71
N GLU A 266 -4.71 11.73 1.37
CA GLU A 266 -5.96 12.48 1.36
C GLU A 266 -6.57 12.55 2.76
N PHE A 267 -6.04 11.78 3.71
CA PHE A 267 -6.50 11.71 5.10
C PHE A 267 -5.82 12.80 5.92
N PHE A 268 -6.20 14.05 5.70
CA PHE A 268 -5.63 15.20 6.40
C PHE A 268 -6.60 15.80 7.40
N ALA A 269 -6.06 16.39 8.47
CA ALA A 269 -6.84 17.18 9.40
C ALA A 269 -7.49 18.35 8.65
N LYS A 270 -8.79 18.57 8.90
CA LYS A 270 -9.54 19.68 8.28
C LYS A 270 -9.13 21.01 8.92
N GLU A 271 -8.95 22.02 8.09
CA GLU A 271 -8.63 23.40 8.50
C GLU A 271 -9.92 24.10 8.97
N THR A 272 -10.34 23.81 10.20
CA THR A 272 -11.52 24.37 10.86
C THR A 272 -11.22 24.64 12.33
N ASP A 273 -12.06 25.37 13.03
CA ASP A 273 -11.95 25.60 14.48
C ASP A 273 -12.70 24.55 15.33
N ALA A 274 -13.32 23.57 14.68
CA ALA A 274 -14.04 22.49 15.36
C ALA A 274 -13.09 21.59 16.15
N GLU A 275 -13.56 21.02 17.26
CA GLU A 275 -12.84 19.98 17.98
C GLU A 275 -12.51 18.78 17.07
N MET A 276 -11.45 18.06 17.41
CA MET A 276 -11.02 16.87 16.70
C MET A 276 -11.22 15.63 17.57
N VAL A 277 -11.90 14.64 17.02
CA VAL A 277 -12.04 13.32 17.66
C VAL A 277 -11.33 12.30 16.78
N PHE A 278 -10.29 11.67 17.33
CA PHE A 278 -9.58 10.59 16.68
C PHE A 278 -10.00 9.25 17.30
N ILE A 279 -10.20 8.24 16.46
CA ILE A 279 -10.54 6.88 16.88
C ILE A 279 -9.63 5.94 16.10
N GLY A 280 -8.82 5.16 16.79
CA GLY A 280 -7.87 4.27 16.14
C GLY A 280 -7.40 3.13 17.03
N GLY A 281 -6.69 2.17 16.43
CA GLY A 281 -6.10 1.03 17.13
C GLY A 281 -5.38 0.11 16.18
N GLY A 282 -4.54 -0.77 16.71
CA GLY A 282 -3.71 -1.64 15.92
C GLY A 282 -2.82 -0.87 14.94
N ALA A 283 -2.62 -1.36 13.72
CA ALA A 283 -1.81 -0.65 12.70
C ALA A 283 -2.42 0.70 12.25
N GLY A 284 -3.73 0.93 12.51
CA GLY A 284 -4.38 2.22 12.29
C GLY A 284 -3.87 3.33 13.21
N MET A 285 -3.07 2.99 14.21
CA MET A 285 -2.38 3.94 15.06
C MET A 285 -1.41 4.85 14.29
N ALA A 286 -0.81 4.37 13.21
CA ALA A 286 0.17 5.14 12.44
C ALA A 286 -0.34 6.56 12.07
N PRO A 287 -1.45 6.74 11.32
CA PRO A 287 -1.93 8.08 11.01
C PRO A 287 -2.46 8.83 12.24
N MET A 288 -2.97 8.14 13.28
CA MET A 288 -3.46 8.80 14.50
C MET A 288 -2.31 9.47 15.25
N ARG A 289 -1.19 8.74 15.46
CA ARG A 289 0.01 9.31 16.07
C ARG A 289 0.51 10.51 15.27
N ALA A 290 0.66 10.35 13.95
CA ALA A 290 1.12 11.42 13.10
C ALA A 290 0.27 12.69 13.23
N HIS A 291 -1.06 12.56 13.19
CA HIS A 291 -1.98 13.70 13.33
C HIS A 291 -1.90 14.38 14.70
N ILE A 292 -1.96 13.60 15.78
CA ILE A 292 -1.99 14.14 17.14
C ILE A 292 -0.70 14.90 17.44
N PHE A 293 0.45 14.29 17.09
CA PHE A 293 1.76 14.92 17.28
C PHE A 293 1.90 16.19 16.42
N ASP A 294 1.46 16.15 15.17
CA ASP A 294 1.51 17.29 14.27
C ASP A 294 0.66 18.46 14.77
N GLN A 295 -0.57 18.18 15.21
CA GLN A 295 -1.49 19.20 15.70
C GLN A 295 -1.01 19.85 16.99
N LEU A 296 -0.45 19.07 17.93
CA LEU A 296 -0.02 19.56 19.23
C LEU A 296 1.38 20.20 19.17
N LEU A 297 2.35 19.53 18.55
CA LEU A 297 3.75 19.92 18.64
C LEU A 297 4.20 20.90 17.54
N ARG A 298 3.76 20.70 16.27
CA ARG A 298 4.15 21.56 15.14
C ARG A 298 3.15 22.69 14.90
N ILE A 299 1.87 22.37 14.74
CA ILE A 299 0.81 23.35 14.47
C ILE A 299 0.45 24.14 15.71
N LYS A 300 0.58 23.51 16.91
CA LYS A 300 0.26 24.10 18.21
C LYS A 300 -1.17 24.62 18.25
N THR A 301 -2.11 23.74 17.85
CA THR A 301 -3.53 24.09 17.78
C THR A 301 -4.11 24.32 19.17
N ASP A 302 -5.01 25.30 19.30
CA ASP A 302 -5.83 25.49 20.51
C ASP A 302 -7.12 24.64 20.49
N ARG A 303 -7.36 23.88 19.43
CA ARG A 303 -8.55 23.03 19.29
C ARG A 303 -8.51 21.91 20.31
N LYS A 304 -9.66 21.57 20.89
CA LYS A 304 -9.77 20.36 21.72
C LYS A 304 -9.54 19.13 20.84
N ILE A 305 -8.69 18.23 21.33
CA ILE A 305 -8.39 16.94 20.69
C ILE A 305 -8.73 15.84 21.68
N THR A 306 -9.59 14.92 21.28
CA THR A 306 -9.92 13.71 22.03
C THR A 306 -9.51 12.49 21.21
N PHE A 307 -8.76 11.57 21.80
CA PHE A 307 -8.32 10.34 21.14
C PHE A 307 -8.87 9.11 21.85
N TRP A 308 -9.56 8.25 21.10
CA TRP A 308 -10.03 6.94 21.56
C TRP A 308 -9.17 5.84 20.97
N TYR A 309 -8.43 5.16 21.85
CA TYR A 309 -7.52 4.09 21.48
C TYR A 309 -8.15 2.72 21.79
N GLY A 310 -8.49 1.95 20.75
CA GLY A 310 -9.01 0.59 20.85
C GLY A 310 -7.92 -0.46 20.79
N GLY A 311 -7.88 -1.37 21.76
CA GLY A 311 -7.00 -2.53 21.80
C GLY A 311 -7.74 -3.79 22.25
N ARG A 312 -7.11 -4.97 22.11
CA ARG A 312 -7.67 -6.20 22.68
C ARG A 312 -7.47 -6.26 24.18
N ASN A 313 -6.26 -6.01 24.61
CA ASN A 313 -5.82 -5.95 26.00
C ASN A 313 -4.63 -4.99 26.11
N GLN A 314 -4.12 -4.79 27.32
CA GLN A 314 -3.04 -3.83 27.57
C GLN A 314 -1.74 -4.13 26.83
N ARG A 315 -1.40 -5.40 26.59
CA ARG A 315 -0.19 -5.80 25.86
C ARG A 315 -0.23 -5.42 24.38
N GLU A 316 -1.42 -5.18 23.83
CA GLU A 316 -1.61 -4.76 22.43
C GLU A 316 -1.58 -3.23 22.25
N LEU A 317 -1.36 -2.47 23.33
CA LEU A 317 -1.25 -1.02 23.29
C LEU A 317 0.21 -0.60 23.16
N PHE A 318 0.48 0.35 22.29
CA PHE A 318 1.81 0.93 22.09
C PHE A 318 1.71 2.45 21.95
N TYR A 319 2.81 3.16 22.16
CA TYR A 319 2.90 4.63 22.31
C TYR A 319 2.17 5.20 23.55
N VAL A 320 1.82 4.38 24.52
CA VAL A 320 1.09 4.80 25.73
C VAL A 320 1.83 5.93 26.43
N ASP A 321 3.11 5.75 26.74
CA ASP A 321 3.93 6.75 27.42
C ASP A 321 4.03 8.08 26.64
N GLU A 322 4.01 8.00 25.29
CA GLU A 322 4.04 9.18 24.41
C GLU A 322 2.71 9.96 24.52
N PHE A 323 1.55 9.28 24.53
CA PHE A 323 0.25 9.93 24.68
C PHE A 323 0.00 10.44 26.08
N ASP A 324 0.45 9.71 27.13
CA ASP A 324 0.38 10.18 28.52
C ASP A 324 1.15 11.49 28.68
N LYS A 325 2.38 11.53 28.16
CA LYS A 325 3.19 12.76 28.18
C LYS A 325 2.52 13.92 27.45
N LEU A 326 1.93 13.67 26.29
CA LEU A 326 1.20 14.71 25.56
C LEU A 326 -0.01 15.23 26.35
N ALA A 327 -0.74 14.34 27.03
CA ALA A 327 -1.88 14.71 27.85
C ALA A 327 -1.47 15.53 29.10
N GLU A 328 -0.28 15.27 29.66
CA GLU A 328 0.28 16.07 30.76
C GLU A 328 0.75 17.47 30.28
N GLU A 329 1.29 17.56 29.05
CA GLU A 329 1.87 18.79 28.53
C GLU A 329 0.85 19.71 27.82
N HIS A 330 -0.33 19.18 27.40
CA HIS A 330 -1.33 19.89 26.61
C HIS A 330 -2.74 19.79 27.20
N GLU A 331 -3.22 20.85 27.83
CA GLU A 331 -4.57 20.91 28.46
C GLU A 331 -5.72 20.69 27.46
N ASN A 332 -5.48 20.91 26.17
CA ASN A 332 -6.46 20.71 25.12
C ASN A 332 -6.45 19.30 24.50
N PHE A 333 -5.65 18.37 25.05
CA PHE A 333 -5.58 16.98 24.63
C PHE A 333 -5.99 16.03 25.75
N GLU A 334 -6.88 15.10 25.42
CA GLU A 334 -7.24 13.99 26.29
C GLU A 334 -7.30 12.70 25.46
N TRP A 335 -6.97 11.57 26.08
CA TRP A 335 -7.09 10.29 25.43
C TRP A 335 -7.67 9.22 26.35
N HIS A 336 -8.31 8.22 25.73
CA HIS A 336 -9.03 7.17 26.42
C HIS A 336 -8.71 5.83 25.78
N VAL A 337 -8.58 4.79 26.59
CA VAL A 337 -8.37 3.41 26.13
C VAL A 337 -9.67 2.62 26.28
N ALA A 338 -10.03 1.88 25.23
CA ALA A 338 -11.10 0.89 25.24
C ALA A 338 -10.53 -0.49 24.88
N LEU A 339 -10.75 -1.49 25.74
CA LEU A 339 -10.26 -2.85 25.55
C LEU A 339 -11.40 -3.80 25.20
N SER A 340 -11.19 -4.69 24.21
CA SER A 340 -12.24 -5.61 23.73
C SER A 340 -12.22 -6.99 24.39
N ASP A 341 -11.12 -7.39 25.04
CA ASP A 341 -11.08 -8.64 25.80
C ASP A 341 -11.93 -8.50 27.06
N GLN A 342 -12.71 -9.52 27.39
CA GLN A 342 -13.56 -9.52 28.57
C GLN A 342 -12.77 -9.92 29.84
N ASN A 343 -13.16 -9.36 30.97
CA ASN A 343 -12.62 -9.72 32.29
C ASN A 343 -11.10 -9.55 32.44
N ILE A 344 -10.56 -8.44 31.96
CA ILE A 344 -9.16 -8.09 32.16
C ILE A 344 -8.96 -7.72 33.64
N GLU A 345 -8.17 -8.51 34.36
CA GLU A 345 -7.89 -8.30 35.77
C GLU A 345 -7.24 -6.93 36.02
N GLY A 346 -7.81 -6.13 36.93
CA GLY A 346 -7.31 -4.80 37.25
C GLY A 346 -7.61 -3.71 36.21
N TRP A 347 -8.43 -3.98 35.20
CA TRP A 347 -8.86 -2.96 34.24
C TRP A 347 -10.15 -2.26 34.70
N GLU A 348 -10.07 -0.95 34.91
CA GLU A 348 -11.19 -0.08 35.35
C GLU A 348 -11.67 0.86 34.21
N GLY A 349 -11.07 0.76 32.99
CA GLY A 349 -11.39 1.59 31.86
C GLY A 349 -12.57 1.07 31.01
N TYR A 350 -12.71 1.62 29.82
CA TYR A 350 -13.78 1.24 28.88
C TYR A 350 -13.55 -0.16 28.28
N THR A 351 -14.69 -0.85 28.00
CA THR A 351 -14.71 -2.16 27.33
C THR A 351 -15.76 -2.18 26.21
#